data_b6e2b477ac3e3cb5a4f14f30684e9e27
#
_entry.id   b6e2b477ac3e3cb5a4f14f30684e9e27
#
_cell.length_a   1.000
_cell.length_b   1.000
_cell.length_c   1.000
_cell.angle_alpha   90.00
_cell.angle_beta   90.00
_cell.angle_gamma   90.00
#
_symmetry.space_group_name_H-M   'P 1'
#
loop_
_entity.id
_entity.type
_entity.pdbx_description
1 polymer ?
#
loop_
_entity_poly.entity_id
_entity_poly.type
_entity_poly.pdbx_seq_one_letter_code
_entity_poly.pdbx_strand_id
1 'polypeptide(L)'
;MLPSALGAAAGVSAGGVIAAGSRGPTLVPWPAKVRTAFPIVVGGLTCAAVALPVALGTALVAAAIGRSRWPVKSVAGVVGIVGVGVAAGVVGRRLAEQKLTPQGRDLDPAYAKPPLNPSVSGSAESAVTMAELGREGARFVGSVTGADDIREVTGLEPVAEPVRVFIGVDAAATVEQRVGLAMSELRRTGAFDRSNLLILAPAGTGFANSTPVDILEILTRGDSASVVIGYGLLPSFLSLGKVAIAAQTQKLLLGSIRDELATRTKRPRLLLYGESLGAKVQEAAVSGGPIDLDHYNIAAALWVGTPGGKVADGFHALCIQESITVDRPEEIPAVLPTTRPRVWFLEHDGDPVVRFRPALITKRPAWLPLDGTRGRNIPESMTWRPGITFIQGFVDTMFATNVKPGDFQSLGHDYRADLGAVVTAAYDLPADSAKAARLEAHLRVLETAKAELIAQTGKGAK
;
A
#
# COMPACT_ATOMS: atom_id res chain seq x y z
N MET A 1 -15.44 14.33 46.94
CA MET A 1 -15.79 12.97 46.46
C MET A 1 -16.80 12.96 45.33
N LEU A 2 -17.84 13.83 45.32
CA LEU A 2 -18.89 13.85 44.26
C LEU A 2 -18.34 14.00 42.80
N PRO A 3 -17.37 14.91 42.47
CA PRO A 3 -16.91 15.10 41.10
C PRO A 3 -16.25 13.89 40.51
N SER A 4 -15.43 13.18 41.28
CA SER A 4 -14.77 11.97 40.84
C SER A 4 -15.71 10.79 40.63
N ALA A 5 -16.77 10.70 41.48
CA ALA A 5 -17.79 9.66 41.36
C ALA A 5 -18.67 9.88 40.12
N LEU A 6 -19.08 11.12 39.82
CA LEU A 6 -19.84 11.48 38.63
C LEU A 6 -19.01 11.22 37.34
N GLY A 7 -17.72 11.60 37.33
CA GLY A 7 -16.83 11.31 36.22
C GLY A 7 -16.67 9.81 36.00
N ALA A 8 -16.45 9.02 37.04
CA ALA A 8 -16.32 7.58 36.96
C ALA A 8 -17.62 6.92 36.45
N ALA A 9 -18.81 7.33 36.96
CA ALA A 9 -20.10 6.78 36.52
C ALA A 9 -20.37 7.09 35.03
N ALA A 10 -20.14 8.34 34.58
CA ALA A 10 -20.31 8.73 33.21
C ALA A 10 -19.35 7.96 32.30
N GLY A 11 -18.07 7.80 32.73
CA GLY A 11 -17.06 7.05 31.99
C GLY A 11 -17.39 5.57 31.85
N VAL A 12 -17.80 4.90 32.94
CA VAL A 12 -18.18 3.48 32.92
C VAL A 12 -19.40 3.26 32.03
N SER A 13 -20.44 4.12 32.12
CA SER A 13 -21.60 4.01 31.27
C SER A 13 -21.25 4.19 29.76
N ALA A 14 -20.49 5.22 29.42
CA ALA A 14 -20.06 5.47 28.06
C ALA A 14 -19.14 4.34 27.55
N GLY A 15 -18.19 3.88 28.37
CA GLY A 15 -17.29 2.78 28.05
C GLY A 15 -18.05 1.47 27.81
N GLY A 16 -19.05 1.16 28.60
CA GLY A 16 -19.91 -0.02 28.47
C GLY A 16 -20.71 -0.02 27.16
N VAL A 17 -21.35 1.11 26.83
CA VAL A 17 -22.13 1.27 25.59
C VAL A 17 -21.21 1.11 24.39
N ILE A 18 -20.04 1.77 24.38
CA ILE A 18 -19.06 1.69 23.29
C ILE A 18 -18.50 0.29 23.17
N ALA A 19 -18.13 -0.38 24.27
CA ALA A 19 -17.66 -1.76 24.26
C ALA A 19 -18.68 -2.73 23.65
N ALA A 20 -19.95 -2.59 24.02
CA ALA A 20 -21.04 -3.39 23.44
C ALA A 20 -21.19 -3.12 21.94
N GLY A 21 -21.14 -1.82 21.55
CA GLY A 21 -21.22 -1.40 20.16
C GLY A 21 -20.05 -1.85 19.28
N SER A 22 -18.88 -2.03 19.86
CA SER A 22 -17.66 -2.42 19.13
C SER A 22 -17.58 -3.90 18.76
N ARG A 23 -18.54 -4.73 19.16
CA ARG A 23 -18.66 -6.15 18.80
C ARG A 23 -19.30 -6.39 17.43
N GLY A 24 -19.42 -5.36 16.62
CA GLY A 24 -20.01 -5.44 15.28
C GLY A 24 -19.12 -6.17 14.26
N PRO A 25 -19.65 -6.40 13.04
CA PRO A 25 -18.89 -6.98 11.94
C PRO A 25 -17.74 -6.08 11.51
N THR A 26 -16.67 -6.70 10.97
CA THR A 26 -15.44 -6.05 10.53
C THR A 26 -15.26 -6.28 9.03
N LEU A 27 -14.50 -5.42 8.35
CA LEU A 27 -14.23 -5.55 6.90
C LEU A 27 -13.29 -6.73 6.61
N VAL A 28 -12.40 -7.04 7.55
CA VAL A 28 -11.45 -8.17 7.44
C VAL A 28 -11.49 -9.04 8.70
N PRO A 29 -11.12 -10.33 8.60
CA PRO A 29 -11.04 -11.21 9.77
C PRO A 29 -9.95 -10.74 10.74
N TRP A 30 -10.32 -10.49 11.99
CA TRP A 30 -9.36 -10.20 13.05
C TRP A 30 -8.89 -11.47 13.76
N PRO A 31 -7.62 -11.53 14.18
CA PRO A 31 -7.13 -12.59 15.05
C PRO A 31 -8.01 -12.68 16.32
N ALA A 32 -8.27 -13.91 16.80
CA ALA A 32 -9.17 -14.15 17.94
C ALA A 32 -8.82 -13.31 19.17
N LYS A 33 -7.54 -13.16 19.50
CA LYS A 33 -7.05 -12.33 20.62
C LYS A 33 -7.42 -10.86 20.46
N VAL A 34 -7.33 -10.32 19.24
CA VAL A 34 -7.67 -8.93 18.92
C VAL A 34 -9.19 -8.74 19.04
N ARG A 35 -9.96 -9.65 18.46
CA ARG A 35 -11.42 -9.63 18.48
C ARG A 35 -11.99 -9.66 19.92
N THR A 36 -11.34 -10.41 20.81
CA THR A 36 -11.72 -10.47 22.23
C THR A 36 -11.28 -9.24 23.00
N ALA A 37 -10.07 -8.74 22.77
CA ALA A 37 -9.51 -7.60 23.50
C ALA A 37 -10.07 -6.25 23.04
N PHE A 38 -10.45 -6.11 21.78
CA PHE A 38 -10.88 -4.83 21.19
C PHE A 38 -12.02 -4.14 21.95
N PRO A 39 -13.16 -4.80 22.27
CA PRO A 39 -14.25 -4.17 23.03
C PRO A 39 -13.79 -3.68 24.42
N ILE A 40 -12.91 -4.42 25.06
CA ILE A 40 -12.38 -4.08 26.40
C ILE A 40 -11.48 -2.84 26.32
N VAL A 41 -10.56 -2.81 25.35
CA VAL A 41 -9.64 -1.69 25.13
C VAL A 41 -10.38 -0.42 24.75
N VAL A 42 -11.30 -0.52 23.78
CA VAL A 42 -12.09 0.64 23.32
C VAL A 42 -13.02 1.15 24.42
N GLY A 43 -13.69 0.25 25.11
CA GLY A 43 -14.52 0.59 26.27
C GLY A 43 -13.73 1.27 27.39
N GLY A 44 -12.53 0.75 27.70
CA GLY A 44 -11.62 1.32 28.70
C GLY A 44 -11.09 2.71 28.31
N LEU A 45 -10.68 2.88 27.07
CA LEU A 45 -10.25 4.18 26.54
C LEU A 45 -11.38 5.21 26.55
N THR A 46 -12.59 4.81 26.16
CA THR A 46 -13.77 5.68 26.22
C THR A 46 -14.14 6.03 27.65
N CYS A 47 -14.07 5.06 28.56
CA CYS A 47 -14.28 5.29 29.98
C CYS A 47 -13.31 6.39 30.49
N ALA A 48 -12.04 6.28 30.20
CA ALA A 48 -11.04 7.27 30.56
C ALA A 48 -11.26 8.64 29.89
N ALA A 49 -11.58 8.64 28.59
CA ALA A 49 -11.80 9.85 27.80
C ALA A 49 -13.03 10.65 28.26
N VAL A 50 -14.06 9.98 28.79
CA VAL A 50 -15.28 10.63 29.31
C VAL A 50 -15.11 10.96 30.78
N ALA A 51 -14.58 10.05 31.58
CA ALA A 51 -14.44 10.26 33.04
C ALA A 51 -13.53 11.45 33.35
N LEU A 52 -12.44 11.62 32.60
CA LEU A 52 -11.43 12.65 32.84
C LEU A 52 -11.95 14.08 32.62
N PRO A 53 -12.57 14.45 31.47
CA PRO A 53 -13.12 15.78 31.25
C PRO A 53 -14.29 16.10 32.16
N VAL A 54 -15.14 15.11 32.49
CA VAL A 54 -16.27 15.30 33.41
C VAL A 54 -15.75 15.56 34.83
N ALA A 55 -14.78 14.79 35.31
CA ALA A 55 -14.13 15.02 36.60
C ALA A 55 -13.44 16.38 36.67
N LEU A 56 -12.75 16.79 35.60
CA LEU A 56 -12.08 18.07 35.49
C LEU A 56 -13.09 19.23 35.47
N GLY A 57 -14.12 19.13 34.64
CA GLY A 57 -15.18 20.14 34.56
C GLY A 57 -15.91 20.35 35.90
N THR A 58 -16.27 19.25 36.55
CA THR A 58 -16.90 19.33 37.88
C THR A 58 -15.95 19.85 38.99
N ALA A 59 -14.64 19.54 38.86
CA ALA A 59 -13.61 20.10 39.76
C ALA A 59 -13.41 21.60 39.55
N LEU A 60 -13.42 22.09 38.30
CA LEU A 60 -13.32 23.51 37.97
C LEU A 60 -14.56 24.29 38.47
N VAL A 61 -15.75 23.75 38.27
CA VAL A 61 -16.97 24.35 38.79
C VAL A 61 -16.92 24.42 40.32
N ALA A 62 -16.51 23.35 40.99
CA ALA A 62 -16.38 23.33 42.46
C ALA A 62 -15.33 24.33 42.97
N ALA A 63 -14.26 24.55 42.21
CA ALA A 63 -13.24 25.56 42.54
C ALA A 63 -13.77 26.99 42.33
N ALA A 64 -14.48 27.23 41.23
CA ALA A 64 -15.10 28.53 40.93
C ALA A 64 -16.15 28.97 42.01
N ILE A 65 -16.77 28.01 42.68
CA ILE A 65 -17.71 28.27 43.79
C ILE A 65 -16.98 28.35 45.13
N GLY A 66 -15.64 28.40 45.16
CA GLY A 66 -14.85 28.55 46.39
C GLY A 66 -14.78 27.30 47.29
N ARG A 67 -15.27 26.15 46.81
CA ARG A 67 -15.39 24.91 47.60
C ARG A 67 -14.20 23.95 47.52
N SER A 68 -13.18 24.21 46.70
CA SER A 68 -12.03 23.27 46.56
C SER A 68 -10.79 23.89 45.92
N ARG A 69 -9.58 23.54 46.44
CA ARG A 69 -8.27 23.86 45.86
C ARG A 69 -7.75 22.79 44.86
N TRP A 70 -8.64 21.99 44.31
CA TRP A 70 -8.33 20.78 43.52
C TRP A 70 -7.99 20.95 42.02
N PRO A 71 -8.21 22.12 41.35
CA PRO A 71 -8.04 22.22 39.89
C PRO A 71 -6.64 21.94 39.43
N VAL A 72 -5.60 22.37 40.17
CA VAL A 72 -4.20 22.24 39.75
C VAL A 72 -3.77 20.77 39.66
N LYS A 73 -4.17 19.95 40.64
CA LYS A 73 -3.81 18.51 40.65
C LYS A 73 -4.54 17.74 39.54
N SER A 74 -5.76 18.11 39.21
CA SER A 74 -6.54 17.46 38.15
C SER A 74 -6.02 17.83 36.76
N VAL A 75 -5.62 19.09 36.54
CA VAL A 75 -4.97 19.53 35.28
C VAL A 75 -3.62 18.84 35.12
N ALA A 76 -2.81 18.77 36.18
CA ALA A 76 -1.51 18.07 36.14
C ALA A 76 -1.70 16.56 35.84
N GLY A 77 -2.75 15.93 36.35
CA GLY A 77 -3.08 14.53 36.03
C GLY A 77 -3.44 14.33 34.56
N VAL A 78 -4.27 15.21 33.94
CA VAL A 78 -4.62 15.13 32.51
C VAL A 78 -3.40 15.36 31.63
N VAL A 79 -2.61 16.39 31.91
CA VAL A 79 -1.37 16.68 31.18
C VAL A 79 -0.38 15.53 31.33
N GLY A 80 -0.30 14.90 32.51
CA GLY A 80 0.52 13.71 32.74
C GLY A 80 0.09 12.52 31.88
N ILE A 81 -1.21 12.20 31.82
CA ILE A 81 -1.72 11.07 31.04
C ILE A 81 -1.50 11.32 29.53
N VAL A 82 -1.79 12.51 29.04
CA VAL A 82 -1.52 12.87 27.63
C VAL A 82 -0.03 12.82 27.34
N GLY A 83 0.80 13.36 28.22
CA GLY A 83 2.26 13.32 28.10
C GLY A 83 2.81 11.90 28.09
N VAL A 84 2.33 11.01 28.97
CA VAL A 84 2.69 9.58 28.98
C VAL A 84 2.22 8.89 27.71
N GLY A 85 1.01 9.18 27.23
CA GLY A 85 0.49 8.59 25.95
C GLY A 85 1.33 8.99 24.77
N VAL A 86 1.71 10.27 24.64
CA VAL A 86 2.58 10.77 23.56
C VAL A 86 3.98 10.16 23.70
N ALA A 87 4.56 10.15 24.91
CA ALA A 87 5.87 9.55 25.14
C ALA A 87 5.87 8.04 24.81
N ALA A 88 4.84 7.30 25.22
CA ALA A 88 4.69 5.87 24.90
C ALA A 88 4.57 5.66 23.39
N GLY A 89 3.84 6.52 22.66
CA GLY A 89 3.73 6.49 21.22
C GLY A 89 5.09 6.74 20.52
N VAL A 90 5.86 7.73 20.99
CA VAL A 90 7.20 8.04 20.44
C VAL A 90 8.18 6.90 20.73
N VAL A 91 8.20 6.38 21.97
CA VAL A 91 9.04 5.24 22.34
C VAL A 91 8.65 3.99 21.57
N GLY A 92 7.35 3.68 21.48
CA GLY A 92 6.86 2.54 20.71
C GLY A 92 7.26 2.61 19.24
N ARG A 93 7.15 3.79 18.62
CA ARG A 93 7.62 4.03 17.25
C ARG A 93 9.13 3.80 17.12
N ARG A 94 9.95 4.36 18.01
CA ARG A 94 11.42 4.17 17.99
C ARG A 94 11.81 2.71 18.15
N LEU A 95 11.15 1.98 19.06
CA LEU A 95 11.40 0.54 19.24
C LEU A 95 10.99 -0.28 18.01
N ALA A 96 9.87 0.08 17.38
CA ALA A 96 9.46 -0.54 16.12
C ALA A 96 10.48 -0.24 15.01
N GLU A 97 10.93 1.00 14.87
CA GLU A 97 11.96 1.38 13.89
C GLU A 97 13.27 0.61 14.13
N GLN A 98 13.73 0.49 15.37
CA GLN A 98 14.94 -0.25 15.72
C GLN A 98 14.85 -1.76 15.40
N LYS A 99 13.68 -2.37 15.54
CA LYS A 99 13.49 -3.79 15.25
C LYS A 99 13.24 -4.08 13.77
N LEU A 100 12.49 -3.23 13.08
CA LEU A 100 12.02 -3.48 11.72
C LEU A 100 13.04 -3.05 10.65
N THR A 101 13.85 -2.01 10.93
CA THR A 101 14.86 -1.55 9.96
C THR A 101 15.92 -2.61 9.64
N PRO A 102 16.53 -3.33 10.61
CA PRO A 102 17.43 -4.42 10.30
C PRO A 102 16.76 -5.52 9.45
N GLN A 103 15.53 -5.89 9.80
CA GLN A 103 14.79 -6.91 9.05
C GLN A 103 14.57 -6.53 7.58
N GLY A 104 14.46 -5.25 7.23
CA GLY A 104 14.36 -4.78 5.85
C GLY A 104 15.68 -4.89 5.07
N ARG A 105 16.82 -4.93 5.77
CA ARG A 105 18.18 -5.09 5.21
C ARG A 105 18.58 -6.56 5.08
N ASP A 106 18.12 -7.41 5.98
CA ASP A 106 18.47 -8.82 5.98
C ASP A 106 17.90 -9.50 4.74
N LEU A 107 18.77 -10.00 3.88
CA LEU A 107 18.36 -10.70 2.67
C LEU A 107 17.61 -11.98 3.03
N ASP A 108 16.55 -12.23 2.29
CA ASP A 108 15.86 -13.51 2.34
C ASP A 108 16.79 -14.58 1.78
N PRO A 109 17.09 -15.68 2.52
CA PRO A 109 17.97 -16.74 2.03
C PRO A 109 17.57 -17.29 0.65
N ALA A 110 16.26 -17.26 0.32
CA ALA A 110 15.76 -17.68 -0.98
C ALA A 110 16.28 -16.82 -2.14
N TYR A 111 16.57 -15.55 -1.87
CA TYR A 111 16.95 -14.54 -2.86
C TYR A 111 18.31 -13.88 -2.56
N ALA A 112 19.13 -14.49 -1.71
CA ALA A 112 20.41 -13.90 -1.30
C ALA A 112 21.52 -14.00 -2.36
N LYS A 113 21.36 -14.91 -3.32
CA LYS A 113 22.36 -15.10 -4.39
C LYS A 113 22.18 -14.04 -5.48
N PRO A 114 23.29 -13.45 -5.99
CA PRO A 114 23.23 -12.57 -7.15
C PRO A 114 22.55 -13.24 -8.36
N PRO A 115 21.67 -12.53 -9.08
CA PRO A 115 21.09 -13.01 -10.31
C PRO A 115 22.18 -13.28 -11.37
N LEU A 116 22.04 -14.37 -12.13
CA LEU A 116 22.93 -14.67 -13.25
C LEU A 116 22.58 -13.83 -14.50
N ASN A 117 21.32 -13.40 -14.61
CA ASN A 117 20.86 -12.58 -15.73
C ASN A 117 21.43 -11.15 -15.63
N PRO A 118 22.26 -10.69 -16.61
CA PRO A 118 22.80 -9.34 -16.59
C PRO A 118 21.75 -8.23 -16.77
N SER A 119 20.55 -8.58 -17.25
CA SER A 119 19.45 -7.64 -17.46
C SER A 119 18.77 -7.19 -16.16
N VAL A 120 19.23 -7.65 -14.99
CA VAL A 120 18.65 -7.26 -13.70
C VAL A 120 19.68 -6.63 -12.76
N SER A 121 19.23 -5.75 -11.88
CA SER A 121 20.06 -5.17 -10.81
C SER A 121 20.53 -6.25 -9.83
N GLY A 122 21.71 -6.06 -9.24
CA GLY A 122 22.33 -7.04 -8.34
C GLY A 122 23.07 -8.17 -9.04
N SER A 123 23.05 -8.25 -10.38
CA SER A 123 23.90 -9.14 -11.17
C SER A 123 25.38 -8.72 -11.09
N ALA A 124 26.27 -9.55 -11.61
CA ALA A 124 27.72 -9.27 -11.58
C ALA A 124 28.12 -7.96 -12.27
N GLU A 125 27.35 -7.51 -13.26
CA GLU A 125 27.57 -6.28 -14.01
C GLU A 125 26.84 -5.05 -13.42
N SER A 126 26.01 -5.24 -12.40
CA SER A 126 25.20 -4.19 -11.81
C SER A 126 26.04 -3.19 -11.01
N ALA A 127 25.65 -1.92 -11.10
CA ALA A 127 26.24 -0.85 -10.27
C ALA A 127 25.78 -0.92 -8.80
N VAL A 128 24.80 -1.77 -8.48
CA VAL A 128 24.29 -1.97 -7.12
C VAL A 128 24.45 -3.43 -6.70
N THR A 129 24.83 -3.64 -5.44
CA THR A 129 25.02 -4.96 -4.84
C THR A 129 23.72 -5.51 -4.26
N MET A 130 23.67 -6.82 -4.01
CA MET A 130 22.52 -7.45 -3.33
C MET A 130 22.24 -6.84 -1.95
N ALA A 131 23.28 -6.47 -1.19
CA ALA A 131 23.13 -5.81 0.10
C ALA A 131 22.45 -4.43 -0.02
N GLU A 132 22.79 -3.66 -1.05
CA GLU A 132 22.21 -2.34 -1.33
C GLU A 132 20.76 -2.43 -1.86
N LEU A 133 20.39 -3.55 -2.47
CA LEU A 133 18.99 -3.82 -2.84
C LEU A 133 18.10 -3.99 -1.60
N GLY A 134 18.64 -4.60 -0.54
CA GLY A 134 17.89 -5.01 0.64
C GLY A 134 16.92 -6.16 0.36
N ARG A 135 16.13 -6.53 1.37
CA ARG A 135 15.23 -7.70 1.28
C ARG A 135 14.27 -7.63 0.09
N GLU A 136 13.54 -6.55 -0.03
CA GLU A 136 12.47 -6.45 -1.03
C GLU A 136 13.02 -6.27 -2.44
N GLY A 137 14.17 -5.58 -2.58
CA GLY A 137 14.85 -5.48 -3.87
C GLY A 137 15.39 -6.84 -4.33
N ALA A 138 16.00 -7.62 -3.43
CA ALA A 138 16.48 -8.96 -3.75
C ALA A 138 15.34 -9.90 -4.20
N ARG A 139 14.19 -9.84 -3.53
CA ARG A 139 12.98 -10.58 -3.95
C ARG A 139 12.49 -10.15 -5.33
N PHE A 140 12.43 -8.84 -5.56
CA PHE A 140 11.96 -8.27 -6.83
C PHE A 140 12.82 -8.70 -8.02
N VAL A 141 14.15 -8.59 -7.91
CA VAL A 141 15.06 -8.99 -8.99
C VAL A 141 15.23 -10.50 -9.12
N GLY A 142 15.13 -11.23 -7.99
CA GLY A 142 15.26 -12.68 -7.96
C GLY A 142 14.01 -13.45 -8.43
N SER A 143 12.90 -12.76 -8.66
CA SER A 143 11.65 -13.35 -9.15
C SER A 143 11.32 -13.03 -10.60
N VAL A 144 12.31 -12.63 -11.41
CA VAL A 144 12.12 -12.35 -12.84
C VAL A 144 11.55 -13.57 -13.57
N THR A 145 10.61 -13.34 -14.49
CA THR A 145 9.97 -14.38 -15.29
C THR A 145 10.97 -15.03 -16.26
N GLY A 146 10.93 -16.35 -16.30
CA GLY A 146 11.77 -17.14 -17.19
C GLY A 146 11.14 -17.39 -18.57
N ALA A 147 11.93 -17.96 -19.46
CA ALA A 147 11.46 -18.35 -20.79
C ALA A 147 10.33 -19.40 -20.71
N ASP A 148 10.38 -20.29 -19.72
CA ASP A 148 9.35 -21.33 -19.51
C ASP A 148 8.01 -20.71 -19.12
N ASP A 149 8.01 -19.71 -18.24
CA ASP A 149 6.77 -18.99 -17.85
C ASP A 149 6.11 -18.32 -19.06
N ILE A 150 6.93 -17.71 -19.92
CA ILE A 150 6.45 -17.06 -21.15
C ILE A 150 5.85 -18.09 -22.10
N ARG A 151 6.52 -19.24 -22.31
CA ARG A 151 6.02 -20.32 -23.18
C ARG A 151 4.73 -20.93 -22.65
N GLU A 152 4.66 -21.19 -21.36
CA GLU A 152 3.49 -21.79 -20.71
C GLU A 152 2.22 -20.97 -20.95
N VAL A 153 2.32 -19.65 -20.79
CA VAL A 153 1.15 -18.76 -20.95
C VAL A 153 0.88 -18.42 -22.41
N THR A 154 1.93 -18.06 -23.17
CA THR A 154 1.74 -17.50 -24.52
C THR A 154 1.76 -18.54 -25.63
N GLY A 155 2.38 -19.70 -25.38
CA GLY A 155 2.68 -20.71 -26.41
C GLY A 155 3.77 -20.28 -27.40
N LEU A 156 4.52 -19.20 -27.10
CA LEU A 156 5.52 -18.58 -27.99
C LEU A 156 6.86 -18.41 -27.28
N GLU A 157 7.95 -18.38 -28.05
CA GLU A 157 9.27 -18.09 -27.53
C GLU A 157 9.39 -16.63 -27.04
N PRO A 158 10.22 -16.36 -26.01
CA PRO A 158 10.59 -15.01 -25.65
C PRO A 158 11.19 -14.25 -26.85
N VAL A 159 10.97 -12.95 -26.91
CA VAL A 159 11.63 -12.08 -27.91
C VAL A 159 12.77 -11.29 -27.29
N ALA A 160 12.80 -11.18 -25.96
CA ALA A 160 13.86 -10.53 -25.21
C ALA A 160 13.90 -11.05 -23.77
N GLU A 161 15.00 -10.83 -23.07
CA GLU A 161 15.11 -11.03 -21.62
C GLU A 161 14.45 -9.86 -20.90
N PRO A 162 13.52 -10.10 -19.94
CA PRO A 162 12.95 -9.03 -19.14
C PRO A 162 14.01 -8.25 -18.35
N VAL A 163 13.78 -6.94 -18.19
CA VAL A 163 14.67 -6.07 -17.42
C VAL A 163 14.02 -5.68 -16.10
N ARG A 164 14.72 -5.91 -14.98
CA ARG A 164 14.32 -5.42 -13.66
C ARG A 164 15.40 -4.58 -13.02
N VAL A 165 15.12 -3.31 -12.81
CA VAL A 165 15.98 -2.37 -12.09
C VAL A 165 15.40 -2.08 -10.72
N PHE A 166 16.19 -2.29 -9.67
CA PHE A 166 15.83 -1.92 -8.31
C PHE A 166 16.98 -1.18 -7.64
N ILE A 167 16.70 -0.02 -7.09
CA ILE A 167 17.67 0.76 -6.30
C ILE A 167 17.14 0.83 -4.86
N GLY A 168 17.85 0.18 -3.95
CA GLY A 168 17.49 0.21 -2.52
C GLY A 168 17.75 1.57 -1.87
N VAL A 169 17.15 1.80 -0.71
CA VAL A 169 17.32 3.06 0.02
C VAL A 169 18.77 3.27 0.48
N ASP A 170 19.49 2.19 0.73
CA ASP A 170 20.89 2.20 1.20
C ASP A 170 21.92 2.26 0.04
N ALA A 171 21.49 2.21 -1.22
CA ALA A 171 22.40 2.28 -2.38
C ALA A 171 23.07 3.65 -2.52
N ALA A 172 22.45 4.73 -2.06
CA ALA A 172 23.08 6.05 -2.02
C ALA A 172 22.39 6.96 -1.00
N ALA A 173 23.12 7.98 -0.52
CA ALA A 173 22.68 8.86 0.55
C ALA A 173 21.55 9.81 0.14
N THR A 174 21.57 10.34 -1.09
CA THR A 174 20.59 11.32 -1.57
C THR A 174 19.63 10.74 -2.60
N VAL A 175 18.49 11.40 -2.77
CA VAL A 175 17.48 11.03 -3.78
C VAL A 175 18.08 11.13 -5.19
N GLU A 176 18.82 12.21 -5.45
CA GLU A 176 19.45 12.48 -6.75
C GLU A 176 20.45 11.39 -7.13
N GLN A 177 21.26 10.95 -6.16
CA GLN A 177 22.22 9.86 -6.38
C GLN A 177 21.51 8.53 -6.67
N ARG A 178 20.44 8.20 -5.95
CA ARG A 178 19.65 6.99 -6.23
C ARG A 178 18.97 7.04 -7.59
N VAL A 179 18.45 8.19 -8.00
CA VAL A 179 17.91 8.38 -9.36
C VAL A 179 19.01 8.25 -10.39
N GLY A 180 20.20 8.81 -10.15
CA GLY A 180 21.37 8.63 -11.03
C GLY A 180 21.77 7.17 -11.20
N LEU A 181 21.79 6.38 -10.11
CA LEU A 181 22.02 4.92 -10.18
C LEU A 181 20.94 4.21 -10.99
N ALA A 182 19.66 4.56 -10.78
CA ALA A 182 18.55 3.98 -11.54
C ALA A 182 18.72 4.24 -13.04
N MET A 183 19.06 5.48 -13.42
CA MET A 183 19.30 5.84 -14.82
C MET A 183 20.50 5.11 -15.41
N SER A 184 21.56 4.89 -14.63
CA SER A 184 22.73 4.11 -15.05
C SER A 184 22.37 2.65 -15.30
N GLU A 185 21.62 2.03 -14.39
CA GLU A 185 21.13 0.65 -14.52
C GLU A 185 20.16 0.50 -15.72
N LEU A 186 19.23 1.44 -15.91
CA LEU A 186 18.32 1.43 -17.06
C LEU A 186 19.07 1.51 -18.41
N ARG A 187 20.15 2.29 -18.48
CA ARG A 187 21.02 2.33 -19.69
C ARG A 187 21.80 1.04 -19.85
N ARG A 188 22.45 0.56 -18.80
CA ARG A 188 23.26 -0.67 -18.82
C ARG A 188 22.45 -1.88 -19.29
N THR A 189 21.23 -2.03 -18.78
CA THR A 189 20.36 -3.18 -19.08
C THR A 189 19.61 -3.07 -20.41
N GLY A 190 19.76 -1.96 -21.14
CA GLY A 190 19.00 -1.71 -22.38
C GLY A 190 17.50 -1.53 -22.15
N ALA A 191 17.10 -1.04 -20.96
CA ALA A 191 15.70 -0.84 -20.61
C ALA A 191 14.96 0.11 -21.56
N PHE A 192 15.64 1.12 -22.07
CA PHE A 192 15.08 2.10 -23.01
C PHE A 192 14.87 1.55 -24.43
N ASP A 193 15.40 0.38 -24.74
CA ASP A 193 15.24 -0.28 -26.03
C ASP A 193 14.08 -1.29 -26.03
N ARG A 194 13.45 -1.52 -24.87
CA ARG A 194 12.23 -2.32 -24.71
C ARG A 194 10.99 -1.57 -25.22
N SER A 195 9.94 -2.31 -25.54
CA SER A 195 8.67 -1.70 -25.98
C SER A 195 7.90 -1.05 -24.83
N ASN A 196 8.10 -1.53 -23.61
CA ASN A 196 7.42 -1.00 -22.41
C ASN A 196 8.42 -0.77 -21.27
N LEU A 197 8.26 0.35 -20.56
CA LEU A 197 8.98 0.66 -19.32
C LEU A 197 7.97 0.95 -18.21
N LEU A 198 7.88 0.07 -17.23
CA LEU A 198 7.01 0.18 -16.07
C LEU A 198 7.78 0.85 -14.92
N ILE A 199 7.29 1.97 -14.46
CA ILE A 199 7.82 2.71 -13.32
C ILE A 199 6.93 2.41 -12.11
N LEU A 200 7.49 1.72 -11.09
CA LEU A 200 6.75 1.36 -9.89
C LEU A 200 7.15 2.25 -8.71
N ALA A 201 6.17 2.66 -7.94
CA ALA A 201 6.41 3.21 -6.61
C ALA A 201 6.20 2.10 -5.57
N PRO A 202 7.23 1.78 -4.77
CA PRO A 202 7.12 0.73 -3.76
C PRO A 202 6.36 1.20 -2.52
N ALA A 203 5.95 0.26 -1.67
CA ALA A 203 5.45 0.52 -0.33
C ALA A 203 6.56 1.03 0.62
N GLY A 204 6.21 1.36 1.85
CA GLY A 204 7.14 1.91 2.85
C GLY A 204 8.34 1.03 3.19
N THR A 205 8.21 -0.29 3.07
CA THR A 205 9.28 -1.28 3.26
C THR A 205 10.22 -1.41 2.05
N GLY A 206 9.90 -0.80 0.93
CA GLY A 206 10.52 -1.07 -0.36
C GLY A 206 9.80 -2.17 -1.16
N PHE A 207 8.76 -2.80 -0.60
CA PHE A 207 7.99 -3.82 -1.31
C PHE A 207 7.37 -3.25 -2.59
N ALA A 208 7.69 -3.88 -3.71
CA ALA A 208 7.04 -3.67 -4.99
C ALA A 208 6.40 -5.00 -5.41
N ASN A 209 5.10 -4.99 -5.66
CA ASN A 209 4.39 -6.19 -6.08
C ASN A 209 4.94 -6.67 -7.43
N SER A 210 5.42 -7.91 -7.49
CA SER A 210 5.96 -8.47 -8.72
C SER A 210 4.87 -8.92 -9.71
N THR A 211 3.65 -9.17 -9.25
CA THR A 211 2.58 -9.70 -10.10
C THR A 211 2.29 -8.83 -11.34
N PRO A 212 2.12 -7.50 -11.27
CA PRO A 212 1.95 -6.68 -12.48
C PRO A 212 3.17 -6.68 -13.39
N VAL A 213 4.37 -6.87 -12.81
CA VAL A 213 5.61 -7.01 -13.58
C VAL A 213 5.66 -8.36 -14.29
N ASP A 214 5.33 -9.45 -13.58
CA ASP A 214 5.24 -10.80 -14.15
C ASP A 214 4.24 -10.83 -15.33
N ILE A 215 3.07 -10.20 -15.17
CA ILE A 215 2.06 -10.08 -16.23
C ILE A 215 2.62 -9.35 -17.46
N LEU A 216 3.28 -8.21 -17.23
CA LEU A 216 3.88 -7.42 -18.31
C LEU A 216 4.97 -8.22 -19.03
N GLU A 217 5.90 -8.86 -18.30
CA GLU A 217 6.99 -9.68 -18.84
C GLU A 217 6.45 -10.85 -19.68
N ILE A 218 5.46 -11.57 -19.17
CA ILE A 218 4.86 -12.70 -19.84
C ILE A 218 4.16 -12.26 -21.14
N LEU A 219 3.24 -11.29 -21.05
CA LEU A 219 2.40 -10.90 -22.19
C LEU A 219 3.16 -10.13 -23.27
N THR A 220 4.28 -9.46 -22.90
CA THR A 220 5.18 -8.83 -23.88
C THR A 220 6.28 -9.77 -24.37
N ARG A 221 6.30 -11.02 -23.89
CA ARG A 221 7.32 -12.03 -24.21
C ARG A 221 8.74 -11.54 -23.87
N GLY A 222 8.88 -10.85 -22.73
CA GLY A 222 10.15 -10.30 -22.25
C GLY A 222 10.52 -8.93 -22.80
N ASP A 223 9.78 -8.37 -23.77
CA ASP A 223 10.08 -7.03 -24.33
C ASP A 223 9.55 -5.91 -23.42
N SER A 224 10.01 -5.95 -22.18
CA SER A 224 9.64 -5.01 -21.13
C SER A 224 10.77 -4.74 -20.16
N ALA A 225 10.72 -3.58 -19.53
CA ALA A 225 11.57 -3.19 -18.43
C ALA A 225 10.74 -2.66 -17.27
N SER A 226 11.25 -2.82 -16.05
CA SER A 226 10.65 -2.27 -14.85
C SER A 226 11.69 -1.59 -13.97
N VAL A 227 11.30 -0.51 -13.26
CA VAL A 227 12.18 0.22 -12.35
C VAL A 227 11.49 0.58 -11.06
N VAL A 228 12.21 0.35 -9.94
CA VAL A 228 11.79 0.67 -8.58
C VAL A 228 12.92 1.42 -7.86
N ILE A 229 12.58 2.49 -7.14
CA ILE A 229 13.52 3.15 -6.20
C ILE A 229 12.92 3.12 -4.80
N GLY A 230 13.59 2.41 -3.89
CA GLY A 230 13.23 2.34 -2.48
C GLY A 230 13.43 3.68 -1.76
N TYR A 231 12.52 4.02 -0.86
CA TYR A 231 12.59 5.23 -0.03
C TYR A 231 12.52 4.96 1.48
N GLY A 232 12.38 3.70 1.87
CA GLY A 232 12.27 3.29 3.27
C GLY A 232 12.45 1.80 3.46
N LEU A 233 12.47 1.40 4.74
CA LEU A 233 12.57 0.01 5.20
C LEU A 233 11.50 -0.31 6.26
N LEU A 234 10.52 0.56 6.42
CA LEU A 234 9.50 0.47 7.46
C LEU A 234 8.12 0.19 6.87
N PRO A 235 7.25 -0.51 7.58
CA PRO A 235 5.84 -0.71 7.17
C PRO A 235 5.15 0.60 6.79
N SER A 236 4.18 0.51 5.88
CA SER A 236 3.51 1.67 5.28
C SER A 236 2.93 2.65 6.29
N PHE A 237 2.33 2.16 7.39
CA PHE A 237 1.76 3.02 8.44
C PHE A 237 2.83 3.84 9.20
N LEU A 238 4.08 3.37 9.29
CA LEU A 238 5.21 4.14 9.85
C LEU A 238 5.88 5.06 8.80
N SER A 239 5.60 4.83 7.53
CA SER A 239 6.22 5.52 6.39
C SER A 239 5.35 6.65 5.82
N LEU A 240 4.15 6.90 6.36
CA LEU A 240 3.26 7.96 5.90
C LEU A 240 3.94 9.35 5.85
N GLY A 241 4.82 9.65 6.80
CA GLY A 241 5.61 10.89 6.81
C GLY A 241 6.67 10.99 5.71
N LYS A 242 6.94 9.90 4.97
CA LYS A 242 7.92 9.85 3.88
C LYS A 242 7.30 10.02 2.48
N VAL A 243 5.99 10.16 2.37
CA VAL A 243 5.29 10.30 1.07
C VAL A 243 5.85 11.45 0.25
N ALA A 244 6.15 12.59 0.88
CA ALA A 244 6.68 13.76 0.17
C ALA A 244 8.04 13.49 -0.49
N ILE A 245 8.98 12.87 0.23
CA ILE A 245 10.30 12.53 -0.31
C ILE A 245 10.22 11.40 -1.34
N ALA A 246 9.30 10.46 -1.16
CA ALA A 246 9.04 9.41 -2.13
C ALA A 246 8.43 9.96 -3.42
N ALA A 247 7.49 10.89 -3.33
CA ALA A 247 6.91 11.59 -4.48
C ALA A 247 7.97 12.43 -5.22
N GLN A 248 8.86 13.11 -4.48
CA GLN A 248 10.00 13.81 -5.08
C GLN A 248 10.93 12.84 -5.83
N THR A 249 11.20 11.66 -5.27
CA THR A 249 12.00 10.62 -5.95
C THR A 249 11.34 10.21 -7.27
N GLN A 250 10.03 9.97 -7.27
CA GLN A 250 9.30 9.63 -8.50
C GLN A 250 9.33 10.77 -9.52
N LYS A 251 9.13 12.04 -9.10
CA LYS A 251 9.22 13.20 -10.00
C LYS A 251 10.59 13.32 -10.65
N LEU A 252 11.66 13.17 -9.88
CA LEU A 252 13.02 13.23 -10.41
C LEU A 252 13.30 12.08 -11.38
N LEU A 253 12.84 10.87 -11.07
CA LEU A 253 12.98 9.73 -11.96
C LEU A 253 12.22 9.95 -13.27
N LEU A 254 10.96 10.37 -13.21
CA LEU A 254 10.13 10.65 -14.39
C LEU A 254 10.74 11.76 -15.25
N GLY A 255 11.25 12.83 -14.63
CA GLY A 255 11.96 13.91 -15.33
C GLY A 255 13.22 13.39 -16.04
N SER A 256 14.04 12.61 -15.34
CA SER A 256 15.28 12.03 -15.92
C SER A 256 14.99 11.05 -17.07
N ILE A 257 13.94 10.24 -16.96
CA ILE A 257 13.49 9.34 -18.04
C ILE A 257 13.00 10.16 -19.24
N ARG A 258 12.18 11.18 -19.04
CA ARG A 258 11.70 12.07 -20.09
C ARG A 258 12.87 12.70 -20.86
N ASP A 259 13.84 13.23 -20.13
CA ASP A 259 15.01 13.91 -20.72
C ASP A 259 15.91 12.92 -21.51
N GLU A 260 16.09 11.71 -21.01
CA GLU A 260 16.75 10.61 -21.73
C GLU A 260 16.01 10.26 -23.02
N LEU A 261 14.68 10.10 -22.96
CA LEU A 261 13.86 9.72 -24.10
C LEU A 261 13.77 10.85 -25.16
N ALA A 262 13.97 12.11 -24.77
CA ALA A 262 14.01 13.21 -25.72
C ALA A 262 15.14 13.07 -26.75
N THR A 263 16.25 12.38 -26.37
CA THR A 263 17.42 12.18 -27.23
C THR A 263 17.36 10.87 -28.04
N ARG A 264 16.33 10.03 -27.81
CA ARG A 264 16.23 8.69 -28.43
C ARG A 264 15.23 8.67 -29.57
N THR A 265 15.54 7.91 -30.62
CA THR A 265 14.63 7.64 -31.74
C THR A 265 13.59 6.57 -31.38
N LYS A 266 14.01 5.49 -30.72
CA LYS A 266 13.11 4.45 -30.17
C LYS A 266 12.75 4.82 -28.72
N ARG A 267 11.48 4.76 -28.41
CA ARG A 267 10.97 5.13 -27.09
C ARG A 267 10.00 4.05 -26.58
N PRO A 268 10.20 3.51 -25.36
CA PRO A 268 9.22 2.64 -24.74
C PRO A 268 7.92 3.38 -24.43
N ARG A 269 6.82 2.66 -24.36
CA ARG A 269 5.61 3.14 -23.69
C ARG A 269 5.91 3.24 -22.20
N LEU A 270 5.67 4.41 -21.60
CA LEU A 270 5.85 4.61 -20.17
C LEU A 270 4.57 4.24 -19.43
N LEU A 271 4.70 3.31 -18.50
CA LEU A 271 3.60 2.78 -17.68
C LEU A 271 3.89 3.08 -16.21
N LEU A 272 2.86 3.47 -15.45
CA LEU A 272 2.96 3.70 -14.01
C LEU A 272 2.20 2.61 -13.25
N TYR A 273 2.79 2.13 -12.16
CA TYR A 273 2.14 1.24 -11.20
C TYR A 273 2.41 1.69 -9.77
N GLY A 274 1.36 1.75 -8.99
CA GLY A 274 1.46 1.95 -7.54
C GLY A 274 0.40 1.14 -6.81
N GLU A 275 0.79 0.51 -5.70
CA GLU A 275 -0.12 -0.22 -4.83
C GLU A 275 -0.01 0.31 -3.40
N SER A 276 -1.16 0.46 -2.74
CA SER A 276 -1.19 0.96 -1.36
C SER A 276 -0.50 2.33 -1.22
N LEU A 277 0.47 2.44 -0.33
CA LEU A 277 1.24 3.67 -0.16
C LEU A 277 2.00 4.07 -1.44
N GLY A 278 2.39 3.10 -2.28
CA GLY A 278 3.01 3.36 -3.58
C GLY A 278 2.06 4.09 -4.54
N ALA A 279 0.77 3.75 -4.57
CA ALA A 279 -0.23 4.46 -5.35
C ALA A 279 -0.32 5.93 -4.89
N LYS A 280 -0.44 6.16 -3.59
CA LYS A 280 -0.46 7.51 -3.00
C LYS A 280 0.81 8.32 -3.32
N VAL A 281 1.97 7.67 -3.35
CA VAL A 281 3.25 8.30 -3.72
C VAL A 281 3.23 8.74 -5.18
N GLN A 282 2.79 7.89 -6.11
CA GLN A 282 2.73 8.24 -7.52
C GLN A 282 1.68 9.31 -7.81
N GLU A 283 0.48 9.21 -7.25
CA GLU A 283 -0.55 10.26 -7.36
C GLU A 283 -0.01 11.61 -6.89
N ALA A 284 0.75 11.64 -5.78
CA ALA A 284 1.41 12.86 -5.31
C ALA A 284 2.54 13.33 -6.24
N ALA A 285 3.21 12.41 -6.95
CA ALA A 285 4.24 12.76 -7.91
C ALA A 285 3.66 13.36 -9.21
N VAL A 286 2.48 12.93 -9.63
CA VAL A 286 1.78 13.44 -10.81
C VAL A 286 0.51 14.21 -10.42
N SER A 287 0.61 15.03 -9.38
CA SER A 287 -0.53 15.69 -8.72
C SER A 287 -1.30 16.66 -9.61
N GLY A 288 -0.75 17.05 -10.76
CA GLY A 288 -1.44 17.82 -11.80
C GLY A 288 -2.39 16.99 -12.67
N GLY A 289 -2.49 15.68 -12.41
CA GLY A 289 -3.38 14.79 -13.16
C GLY A 289 -2.97 14.66 -14.63
N PRO A 290 -3.92 14.79 -15.59
CA PRO A 290 -3.66 14.67 -17.01
C PRO A 290 -2.49 15.52 -17.52
N ILE A 291 -2.32 16.74 -16.98
CA ILE A 291 -1.25 17.66 -17.38
C ILE A 291 0.13 17.06 -17.06
N ASP A 292 0.29 16.48 -15.87
CA ASP A 292 1.55 15.85 -15.50
C ASP A 292 1.79 14.55 -16.28
N LEU A 293 0.72 13.78 -16.55
CA LEU A 293 0.81 12.57 -17.37
C LEU A 293 1.26 12.92 -18.81
N ASP A 294 0.76 14.00 -19.38
CA ASP A 294 1.22 14.51 -20.69
C ASP A 294 2.66 14.99 -20.62
N HIS A 295 3.01 15.74 -19.57
CA HIS A 295 4.35 16.28 -19.38
C HIS A 295 5.43 15.19 -19.36
N TYR A 296 5.14 14.05 -18.74
CA TYR A 296 6.03 12.89 -18.67
C TYR A 296 5.79 11.86 -19.79
N ASN A 297 4.84 12.10 -20.70
CA ASN A 297 4.45 11.19 -21.78
C ASN A 297 4.05 9.81 -21.27
N ILE A 298 3.25 9.77 -20.20
CA ILE A 298 2.75 8.52 -19.62
C ILE A 298 1.64 7.94 -20.49
N ALA A 299 1.82 6.71 -20.93
CA ALA A 299 0.85 6.00 -21.79
C ALA A 299 -0.33 5.41 -20.98
N ALA A 300 -0.04 4.89 -19.79
CA ALA A 300 -1.06 4.36 -18.88
C ALA A 300 -0.57 4.35 -17.44
N ALA A 301 -1.51 4.46 -16.48
CA ALA A 301 -1.25 4.36 -15.05
C ALA A 301 -2.29 3.46 -14.39
N LEU A 302 -1.85 2.58 -13.49
CA LEU A 302 -2.70 1.74 -12.66
C LEU A 302 -2.35 1.95 -11.19
N TRP A 303 -3.32 2.42 -10.43
CA TRP A 303 -3.20 2.57 -8.98
C TRP A 303 -4.16 1.62 -8.28
N VAL A 304 -3.61 0.87 -7.32
CA VAL A 304 -4.29 -0.25 -6.68
C VAL A 304 -4.39 0.02 -5.18
N GLY A 305 -5.60 0.01 -4.65
CA GLY A 305 -5.84 0.14 -3.22
C GLY A 305 -5.27 1.42 -2.61
N THR A 306 -5.41 2.56 -3.27
CA THR A 306 -4.87 3.83 -2.76
C THR A 306 -5.43 4.14 -1.37
N PRO A 307 -4.58 4.38 -0.35
CA PRO A 307 -5.06 4.73 0.98
C PRO A 307 -5.98 5.93 0.96
N GLY A 308 -7.16 5.79 1.55
CA GLY A 308 -8.17 6.85 1.65
C GLY A 308 -7.56 8.15 2.17
N GLY A 309 -7.88 9.27 1.54
CA GLY A 309 -7.37 10.57 1.92
C GLY A 309 -7.63 11.65 0.87
N LYS A 310 -7.40 12.89 1.28
CA LYS A 310 -7.70 14.06 0.45
C LYS A 310 -6.93 14.09 -0.87
N VAL A 311 -5.72 13.53 -0.90
CA VAL A 311 -4.89 13.48 -2.12
C VAL A 311 -5.52 12.54 -3.15
N ALA A 312 -5.89 11.34 -2.74
CA ALA A 312 -6.57 10.38 -3.62
C ALA A 312 -7.87 10.96 -4.19
N ASP A 313 -8.73 11.52 -3.31
CA ASP A 313 -10.00 12.12 -3.75
C ASP A 313 -9.79 13.26 -4.75
N GLY A 314 -8.81 14.13 -4.50
CA GLY A 314 -8.49 15.26 -5.39
C GLY A 314 -7.97 14.79 -6.74
N PHE A 315 -7.11 13.77 -6.75
CA PHE A 315 -6.52 13.20 -7.96
C PHE A 315 -7.58 12.49 -8.83
N HIS A 316 -8.46 11.70 -8.21
CA HIS A 316 -9.57 11.05 -8.91
C HIS A 316 -10.47 12.08 -9.63
N ALA A 317 -10.77 13.20 -8.98
CA ALA A 317 -11.57 14.28 -9.57
C ALA A 317 -10.87 14.92 -10.78
N LEU A 318 -9.55 15.07 -10.75
CA LEU A 318 -8.78 15.60 -11.88
C LEU A 318 -8.76 14.65 -13.09
N CYS A 319 -8.74 13.34 -12.82
CA CYS A 319 -8.63 12.31 -13.85
C CYS A 319 -9.99 11.77 -14.35
N ILE A 320 -11.12 12.27 -13.85
CA ILE A 320 -12.46 11.69 -14.06
C ILE A 320 -12.83 11.44 -15.53
N GLN A 321 -12.33 12.25 -16.46
CA GLN A 321 -12.58 12.11 -17.90
C GLN A 321 -11.71 11.04 -18.57
N GLU A 322 -10.61 10.64 -17.93
CA GLU A 322 -9.60 9.72 -18.46
C GLU A 322 -9.39 8.52 -17.56
N SER A 323 -10.28 8.29 -16.59
CA SER A 323 -10.12 7.21 -15.61
C SER A 323 -11.26 6.22 -15.61
N ILE A 324 -10.92 4.99 -15.26
CA ILE A 324 -11.86 3.92 -14.88
C ILE A 324 -11.50 3.47 -13.47
N THR A 325 -12.51 3.31 -12.63
CA THR A 325 -12.40 2.65 -11.32
C THR A 325 -13.16 1.35 -11.35
N VAL A 326 -12.52 0.26 -10.95
CA VAL A 326 -13.10 -1.08 -10.88
C VAL A 326 -12.86 -1.70 -9.50
N ASP A 327 -13.84 -2.44 -8.99
CA ASP A 327 -13.71 -3.26 -7.79
C ASP A 327 -13.24 -4.69 -8.13
N ARG A 328 -13.56 -5.15 -9.36
CA ARG A 328 -13.32 -6.52 -9.83
C ARG A 328 -13.20 -6.60 -11.35
N PRO A 329 -12.63 -7.69 -11.89
CA PRO A 329 -12.46 -7.89 -13.33
C PRO A 329 -13.75 -7.81 -14.14
N GLU A 330 -14.89 -8.24 -13.58
CA GLU A 330 -16.18 -8.24 -14.27
C GLU A 330 -16.71 -6.83 -14.55
N GLU A 331 -16.15 -5.81 -13.91
CA GLU A 331 -16.49 -4.40 -14.12
C GLU A 331 -15.67 -3.75 -15.24
N ILE A 332 -14.68 -4.47 -15.79
CA ILE A 332 -13.93 -4.00 -16.95
C ILE A 332 -14.91 -3.92 -18.14
N PRO A 333 -15.06 -2.75 -18.78
CA PRO A 333 -15.95 -2.63 -19.93
C PRO A 333 -15.58 -3.59 -21.07
N ALA A 334 -16.54 -4.34 -21.58
CA ALA A 334 -16.33 -5.26 -22.70
C ALA A 334 -15.83 -4.52 -23.97
N VAL A 335 -16.20 -3.25 -24.11
CA VAL A 335 -15.70 -2.35 -25.17
C VAL A 335 -15.17 -1.11 -24.48
N LEU A 336 -13.88 -0.89 -24.55
CA LEU A 336 -13.29 0.34 -24.06
C LEU A 336 -13.65 1.52 -24.99
N PRO A 337 -13.78 2.74 -24.45
CA PRO A 337 -13.97 3.95 -25.27
C PRO A 337 -12.91 4.08 -26.36
N THR A 338 -13.25 4.76 -27.46
CA THR A 338 -12.30 5.00 -28.57
C THR A 338 -11.04 5.72 -28.10
N THR A 339 -11.20 6.67 -27.19
CA THR A 339 -10.10 7.20 -26.36
C THR A 339 -10.00 6.32 -25.13
N ARG A 340 -9.00 5.43 -25.10
CA ARG A 340 -8.80 4.55 -23.95
C ARG A 340 -8.53 5.36 -22.70
N PRO A 341 -9.13 4.98 -21.55
CA PRO A 341 -8.80 5.62 -20.28
C PRO A 341 -7.33 5.39 -19.96
N ARG A 342 -6.61 6.47 -19.71
CA ARG A 342 -5.19 6.44 -19.42
C ARG A 342 -4.91 6.09 -17.96
N VAL A 343 -5.89 6.30 -17.08
CA VAL A 343 -5.80 6.09 -15.64
C VAL A 343 -6.77 4.99 -15.20
N TRP A 344 -6.27 4.02 -14.46
CA TRP A 344 -7.06 2.95 -13.86
C TRP A 344 -6.88 2.93 -12.35
N PHE A 345 -7.99 2.78 -11.64
CA PHE A 345 -8.02 2.54 -10.21
C PHE A 345 -8.64 1.16 -9.97
N LEU A 346 -7.92 0.30 -9.27
CA LEU A 346 -8.47 -0.96 -8.76
C LEU A 346 -8.65 -0.80 -7.25
N GLU A 347 -9.90 -0.70 -6.80
CA GLU A 347 -10.24 -0.41 -5.41
C GLU A 347 -11.37 -1.31 -4.93
N HIS A 348 -11.07 -2.27 -4.07
CA HIS A 348 -12.11 -3.11 -3.48
C HIS A 348 -13.03 -2.30 -2.57
N ASP A 349 -14.34 -2.52 -2.69
CA ASP A 349 -15.34 -1.87 -1.85
C ASP A 349 -15.13 -2.19 -0.37
N GLY A 350 -14.74 -3.42 -0.06
CA GLY A 350 -14.45 -3.88 1.29
C GLY A 350 -13.00 -3.67 1.76
N ASP A 351 -12.17 -2.91 1.02
CA ASP A 351 -10.80 -2.63 1.43
C ASP A 351 -10.74 -1.57 2.54
N PRO A 352 -10.32 -1.93 3.76
CA PRO A 352 -10.24 -0.96 4.84
C PRO A 352 -9.18 0.13 4.60
N VAL A 353 -8.14 -0.13 3.82
CA VAL A 353 -7.08 0.85 3.50
C VAL A 353 -7.67 1.98 2.64
N VAL A 354 -8.47 1.63 1.64
CA VAL A 354 -9.17 2.58 0.77
C VAL A 354 -10.28 3.31 1.54
N ARG A 355 -11.02 2.61 2.39
CA ARG A 355 -12.20 3.15 3.08
C ARG A 355 -11.90 3.93 4.36
N PHE A 356 -10.72 3.76 4.95
CA PHE A 356 -10.35 4.43 6.19
C PHE A 356 -10.06 5.91 5.99
N ARG A 357 -10.82 6.76 6.70
CA ARG A 357 -10.70 8.23 6.68
C ARG A 357 -11.00 8.83 8.04
N PRO A 358 -10.38 9.94 8.44
CA PRO A 358 -10.70 10.66 9.66
C PRO A 358 -12.18 11.09 9.76
N ALA A 359 -12.83 11.34 8.63
CA ALA A 359 -14.24 11.69 8.57
C ALA A 359 -15.17 10.61 9.17
N LEU A 360 -14.76 9.35 9.24
CA LEU A 360 -15.49 8.25 9.88
C LEU A 360 -15.81 8.52 11.36
N ILE A 361 -15.08 9.42 12.01
CA ILE A 361 -15.35 9.81 13.40
C ILE A 361 -16.72 10.46 13.52
N THR A 362 -17.10 11.34 12.58
CA THR A 362 -18.27 12.20 12.70
C THR A 362 -19.26 12.10 11.56
N LYS A 363 -18.83 11.56 10.38
CA LYS A 363 -19.66 11.50 9.18
C LYS A 363 -19.86 10.05 8.73
N ARG A 364 -21.12 9.71 8.40
CA ARG A 364 -21.42 8.44 7.74
C ARG A 364 -20.80 8.43 6.34
N PRO A 365 -20.01 7.40 5.99
CA PRO A 365 -19.48 7.29 4.65
C PRO A 365 -20.53 6.78 3.65
N ALA A 366 -20.36 7.14 2.37
CA ALA A 366 -21.28 6.68 1.32
C ALA A 366 -21.30 5.15 1.16
N TRP A 367 -20.20 4.47 1.43
CA TRP A 367 -20.10 2.99 1.35
C TRP A 367 -20.83 2.26 2.50
N LEU A 368 -21.36 2.98 3.52
CA LEU A 368 -22.28 2.46 4.55
C LEU A 368 -23.62 3.20 4.49
N PRO A 369 -24.42 3.04 3.43
CA PRO A 369 -25.71 3.69 3.32
C PRO A 369 -26.67 3.18 4.41
N LEU A 370 -27.72 3.94 4.71
CA LEU A 370 -28.82 3.51 5.59
C LEU A 370 -29.60 2.37 4.96
N ASP A 371 -29.95 2.57 3.71
CA ASP A 371 -30.73 1.66 2.88
C ASP A 371 -30.00 1.42 1.55
N GLY A 372 -30.17 0.24 0.96
CA GLY A 372 -29.59 -0.10 -0.33
C GLY A 372 -28.53 -1.19 -0.30
N THR A 373 -28.03 -1.53 -1.49
CA THR A 373 -27.01 -2.55 -1.68
C THR A 373 -25.65 -2.05 -1.22
N ARG A 374 -24.91 -2.94 -0.60
CA ARG A 374 -23.53 -2.68 -0.19
C ARG A 374 -22.56 -3.20 -1.24
N GLY A 375 -21.38 -2.61 -1.28
CA GLY A 375 -20.32 -3.10 -2.13
C GLY A 375 -19.81 -4.49 -1.72
N ARG A 376 -19.01 -5.08 -2.58
CA ARG A 376 -18.40 -6.41 -2.38
C ARG A 376 -17.61 -6.46 -1.07
N ASN A 377 -17.75 -7.54 -0.34
CA ASN A 377 -17.04 -7.79 0.93
C ASN A 377 -17.35 -6.80 2.07
N ILE A 378 -18.40 -5.99 1.95
CA ILE A 378 -18.90 -5.18 3.07
C ILE A 378 -20.05 -5.95 3.73
N PRO A 379 -19.92 -6.36 5.01
CA PRO A 379 -20.99 -7.09 5.70
C PRO A 379 -22.31 -6.32 5.73
N GLU A 380 -23.43 -6.95 5.38
CA GLU A 380 -24.75 -6.31 5.39
C GLU A 380 -25.15 -5.77 6.77
N SER A 381 -24.73 -6.47 7.82
CA SER A 381 -25.00 -6.06 9.21
C SER A 381 -24.09 -4.95 9.72
N MET A 382 -23.08 -4.51 8.93
CA MET A 382 -22.18 -3.43 9.32
C MET A 382 -22.92 -2.10 9.27
N THR A 383 -22.94 -1.36 10.38
CA THR A 383 -23.56 -0.05 10.46
C THR A 383 -22.54 0.99 10.90
N TRP A 384 -22.66 2.21 10.34
CA TRP A 384 -21.82 3.29 10.82
C TRP A 384 -22.21 3.73 12.22
N ARG A 385 -21.22 3.85 13.09
CA ARG A 385 -21.33 4.35 14.46
C ARG A 385 -20.23 5.38 14.70
N PRO A 386 -20.58 6.62 15.11
CA PRO A 386 -19.61 7.68 15.35
C PRO A 386 -18.46 7.21 16.25
N GLY A 387 -17.23 7.50 15.87
CA GLY A 387 -16.02 7.10 16.59
C GLY A 387 -15.73 5.59 16.55
N ILE A 388 -16.71 4.71 16.74
CA ILE A 388 -16.50 3.24 16.74
C ILE A 388 -16.07 2.77 15.37
N THR A 389 -16.78 3.15 14.31
CA THR A 389 -16.44 2.76 12.94
C THR A 389 -15.04 3.25 12.53
N PHE A 390 -14.61 4.42 13.03
CA PHE A 390 -13.25 4.91 12.82
C PHE A 390 -12.21 3.99 13.46
N ILE A 391 -12.41 3.61 14.74
CA ILE A 391 -11.46 2.74 15.44
C ILE A 391 -11.47 1.33 14.85
N GLN A 392 -12.65 0.78 14.50
CA GLN A 392 -12.75 -0.50 13.80
C GLN A 392 -12.02 -0.46 12.47
N GLY A 393 -12.26 0.55 11.63
CA GLY A 393 -11.58 0.73 10.34
C GLY A 393 -10.07 0.88 10.49
N PHE A 394 -9.58 1.56 11.54
CA PHE A 394 -8.16 1.61 11.83
C PHE A 394 -7.58 0.21 12.14
N VAL A 395 -8.25 -0.58 12.96
CA VAL A 395 -7.83 -1.97 13.24
C VAL A 395 -7.95 -2.84 12.00
N ASP A 396 -9.01 -2.69 11.21
CA ASP A 396 -9.16 -3.39 9.92
C ASP A 396 -7.95 -3.11 8.99
N THR A 397 -7.44 -1.85 8.93
CA THR A 397 -6.26 -1.52 8.11
C THR A 397 -5.00 -2.24 8.59
N MET A 398 -4.86 -2.50 9.88
CA MET A 398 -3.71 -3.23 10.42
C MET A 398 -3.69 -4.71 10.00
N PHE A 399 -4.85 -5.28 9.69
CA PHE A 399 -5.02 -6.69 9.30
C PHE A 399 -5.46 -6.84 7.84
N ALA A 400 -5.48 -5.76 7.07
CA ALA A 400 -5.97 -5.74 5.70
C ALA A 400 -5.20 -6.66 4.74
N THR A 401 -3.90 -6.89 5.03
CA THR A 401 -2.99 -7.73 4.23
C THR A 401 -2.74 -9.09 4.87
N ASN A 402 -3.49 -9.50 5.90
CA ASN A 402 -3.31 -10.77 6.59
C ASN A 402 -3.92 -11.94 5.79
N VAL A 403 -3.57 -12.03 4.52
CA VAL A 403 -3.99 -13.09 3.60
C VAL A 403 -2.84 -14.09 3.45
N LYS A 404 -3.16 -15.37 3.55
CA LYS A 404 -2.15 -16.42 3.39
C LYS A 404 -1.70 -16.49 1.94
N PRO A 405 -0.39 -16.68 1.68
CA PRO A 405 0.08 -17.01 0.34
C PRO A 405 -0.69 -18.22 -0.23
N GLY A 406 -1.16 -18.11 -1.47
CA GLY A 406 -1.98 -19.15 -2.10
C GLY A 406 -3.51 -19.03 -1.88
N ASP A 407 -3.95 -18.17 -0.97
CA ASP A 407 -5.37 -17.83 -0.76
C ASP A 407 -5.76 -16.63 -1.65
N PHE A 408 -6.24 -16.89 -2.86
CA PHE A 408 -6.63 -15.87 -3.83
C PHE A 408 -8.10 -15.47 -3.64
N GLN A 409 -8.42 -14.79 -2.56
CA GLN A 409 -9.81 -14.52 -2.18
C GLN A 409 -10.30 -13.10 -2.50
N SER A 410 -9.48 -12.19 -3.00
CA SER A 410 -9.83 -10.78 -3.22
C SER A 410 -10.56 -10.19 -2.00
N LEU A 411 -9.95 -10.28 -0.83
CA LEU A 411 -10.52 -9.83 0.43
C LEU A 411 -9.65 -8.77 1.08
N GLY A 412 -10.27 -7.69 1.53
CA GLY A 412 -9.55 -6.58 2.15
C GLY A 412 -8.60 -5.92 1.15
N HIS A 413 -7.33 -5.81 1.51
CA HIS A 413 -6.28 -5.18 0.69
C HIS A 413 -5.47 -6.20 -0.11
N ASP A 414 -6.06 -7.33 -0.46
CA ASP A 414 -5.46 -8.33 -1.34
C ASP A 414 -6.08 -8.26 -2.75
N TYR A 415 -5.29 -7.80 -3.71
CA TYR A 415 -5.69 -7.57 -5.10
C TYR A 415 -5.17 -8.64 -6.07
N ARG A 416 -4.39 -9.62 -5.57
CA ARG A 416 -3.67 -10.58 -6.41
C ARG A 416 -4.56 -11.35 -7.38
N ALA A 417 -5.77 -11.71 -6.94
CA ALA A 417 -6.70 -12.44 -7.78
C ALA A 417 -7.30 -11.61 -8.93
N ASP A 418 -7.26 -10.29 -8.85
CA ASP A 418 -7.88 -9.38 -9.82
C ASP A 418 -6.83 -8.75 -10.76
N LEU A 419 -5.54 -8.80 -10.40
CA LEU A 419 -4.47 -8.12 -11.13
C LEU A 419 -4.29 -8.64 -12.57
N GLY A 420 -4.45 -9.93 -12.82
CA GLY A 420 -4.26 -10.52 -14.15
C GLY A 420 -5.09 -9.82 -15.22
N ALA A 421 -6.38 -9.73 -15.00
CA ALA A 421 -7.32 -9.09 -15.92
C ALA A 421 -7.15 -7.56 -15.96
N VAL A 422 -7.03 -6.92 -14.78
CA VAL A 422 -6.98 -5.45 -14.69
C VAL A 422 -5.69 -4.88 -15.29
N VAL A 423 -4.51 -5.48 -15.01
CA VAL A 423 -3.24 -5.07 -15.61
C VAL A 423 -3.25 -5.25 -17.12
N THR A 424 -3.80 -6.39 -17.60
CA THR A 424 -3.94 -6.66 -19.04
C THR A 424 -4.77 -5.58 -19.72
N ALA A 425 -5.90 -5.20 -19.14
CA ALA A 425 -6.79 -4.18 -19.69
C ALA A 425 -6.18 -2.77 -19.60
N ALA A 426 -5.63 -2.41 -18.42
CA ALA A 426 -5.08 -1.08 -18.16
C ALA A 426 -3.88 -0.75 -19.06
N TYR A 427 -3.03 -1.72 -19.31
CA TYR A 427 -1.83 -1.51 -20.13
C TYR A 427 -2.01 -1.96 -21.60
N ASP A 428 -3.23 -2.35 -22.00
CA ASP A 428 -3.51 -2.80 -23.38
C ASP A 428 -2.55 -3.90 -23.83
N LEU A 429 -2.44 -4.95 -23.02
CA LEU A 429 -1.56 -6.07 -23.30
C LEU A 429 -2.25 -7.13 -24.17
N PRO A 430 -1.51 -7.83 -25.06
CA PRO A 430 -2.09 -8.75 -26.03
C PRO A 430 -2.52 -10.07 -25.38
N ALA A 431 -3.78 -10.18 -24.98
CA ALA A 431 -4.37 -11.43 -24.47
C ALA A 431 -5.74 -11.69 -25.06
N ASP A 432 -5.92 -12.86 -25.64
CA ASP A 432 -7.26 -13.44 -25.91
C ASP A 432 -7.76 -14.17 -24.65
N SER A 433 -9.01 -14.61 -24.66
CA SER A 433 -9.63 -15.28 -23.51
C SER A 433 -8.88 -16.53 -23.06
N ALA A 434 -8.34 -17.31 -23.98
CA ALA A 434 -7.58 -18.53 -23.66
C ALA A 434 -6.23 -18.19 -23.00
N LYS A 435 -5.54 -17.16 -23.48
CA LYS A 435 -4.29 -16.68 -22.91
C LYS A 435 -4.53 -16.05 -21.55
N ALA A 436 -5.60 -15.27 -21.37
CA ALA A 436 -5.98 -14.71 -20.09
C ALA A 436 -6.25 -15.81 -19.05
N ALA A 437 -6.95 -16.87 -19.39
CA ALA A 437 -7.18 -18.00 -18.48
C ALA A 437 -5.88 -18.73 -18.11
N ARG A 438 -4.95 -18.94 -19.06
CA ARG A 438 -3.64 -19.52 -18.76
C ARG A 438 -2.82 -18.59 -17.87
N LEU A 439 -2.83 -17.28 -18.11
CA LEU A 439 -2.16 -16.29 -17.28
C LEU A 439 -2.64 -16.37 -15.83
N GLU A 440 -3.96 -16.32 -15.60
CA GLU A 440 -4.54 -16.40 -14.26
C GLU A 440 -4.12 -17.69 -13.52
N ALA A 441 -4.14 -18.82 -14.21
CA ALA A 441 -3.70 -20.09 -13.64
C ALA A 441 -2.21 -20.05 -13.29
N HIS A 442 -1.38 -19.51 -14.18
CA HIS A 442 0.07 -19.46 -14.03
C HIS A 442 0.51 -18.49 -12.91
N LEU A 443 -0.14 -17.33 -12.78
CA LEU A 443 0.13 -16.39 -11.68
C LEU A 443 -0.07 -17.04 -10.30
N ARG A 444 -1.07 -17.90 -10.15
CA ARG A 444 -1.30 -18.66 -8.91
C ARG A 444 -0.16 -19.64 -8.63
N VAL A 445 0.33 -20.32 -9.66
CA VAL A 445 1.49 -21.22 -9.58
C VAL A 445 2.74 -20.43 -9.14
N LEU A 446 3.04 -19.32 -9.80
CA LEU A 446 4.19 -18.48 -9.48
C LEU A 446 4.16 -17.98 -8.03
N GLU A 447 3.01 -17.50 -7.57
CA GLU A 447 2.91 -17.00 -6.19
C GLU A 447 3.04 -18.10 -5.15
N THR A 448 2.43 -19.25 -5.40
CA THR A 448 2.56 -20.43 -4.51
C THR A 448 4.02 -20.88 -4.44
N ALA A 449 4.70 -20.97 -5.59
CA ALA A 449 6.11 -21.35 -5.66
C ALA A 449 7.03 -20.36 -4.91
N LYS A 450 6.79 -19.04 -5.08
CA LYS A 450 7.51 -17.97 -4.33
C LYS A 450 7.33 -18.14 -2.81
N ALA A 451 6.10 -18.38 -2.37
CA ALA A 451 5.78 -18.58 -0.96
C ALA A 451 6.43 -19.85 -0.37
N GLU A 452 6.40 -20.96 -1.11
CA GLU A 452 7.03 -22.21 -0.70
C GLU A 452 8.55 -22.09 -0.63
N LEU A 453 9.18 -21.44 -1.61
CA LEU A 453 10.62 -21.19 -1.63
C LEU A 453 11.07 -20.43 -0.37
N ILE A 454 10.35 -19.37 0.01
CA ILE A 454 10.63 -18.60 1.22
C ILE A 454 10.42 -19.47 2.48
N ALA A 455 9.36 -20.27 2.52
CA ALA A 455 9.07 -21.12 3.66
C ALA A 455 10.11 -22.24 3.87
N GLN A 456 10.63 -22.83 2.80
CA GLN A 456 11.64 -23.89 2.84
C GLN A 456 12.99 -23.34 3.29
N THR A 457 13.43 -22.22 2.74
CA THR A 457 14.71 -21.61 3.09
C THR A 457 14.73 -21.00 4.49
N GLY A 458 13.61 -20.44 4.96
CA GLY A 458 13.47 -19.93 6.32
C GLY A 458 13.48 -21.00 7.41
N LYS A 459 13.18 -22.28 7.09
CA LYS A 459 13.28 -23.40 8.02
C LYS A 459 14.70 -23.95 8.12
N GLY A 460 15.52 -23.80 7.08
CA GLY A 460 16.91 -24.25 7.07
C GLY A 460 17.90 -23.31 7.76
N ALA A 461 17.45 -22.09 8.11
CA ALA A 461 18.27 -21.05 8.74
C ALA A 461 18.09 -20.97 10.29
N LYS A 462 17.35 -21.89 10.89
CA LYS A 462 17.21 -22.10 12.34
C LYS A 462 17.99 -23.37 12.73
#